data_a3df6b020bd703ba5134b55290ee64b9
#
_entry.id   a3df6b020bd703ba5134b55290ee64b9
#
_cell.length_a   1.000
_cell.length_b   1.000
_cell.length_c   1.000
_cell.angle_alpha   90.00
_cell.angle_beta   90.00
_cell.angle_gamma   90.00
#
_symmetry.space_group_name_H-M   'P 1'
#
loop_
_entity.id
_entity.type
_entity.pdbx_description
1 polymer ?
#
loop_
_entity_poly.entity_id
_entity_poly.type
_entity_poly.pdbx_seq_one_letter_code
_entity_poly.pdbx_strand_id
1 'polypeptide(L)'
;TIFNLLTGVYQPTRGSVLINGIDIKGMPVHKVNKLGIARTFQNIRLFTDMTALENVKVGMHNNIKCSFVESLLHLPSYRRAEEKANQKAMELLDFMGLAEFADVKAGSLPYGVQRRLEIVRALATNPSIILLDEPAAGMNPSETAELMHQIRRIRDTFHIAIFLIEHDMNLVMNVCEAIAVVNYGRIIAKGTPEEIRSNPAVIEAYLGKEESDA
;
A
#
# COMPACT_ATOMS: atom_id res chain seq x y z
N THR A 1 -7.30 12.82 1.83
CA THR A 1 -6.57 13.92 2.53
C THR A 1 -5.58 13.41 3.55
N ILE A 2 -5.94 12.50 4.47
CA ILE A 2 -5.05 11.98 5.54
C ILE A 2 -3.78 11.38 4.94
N PHE A 3 -3.88 10.49 3.96
CA PHE A 3 -2.71 9.88 3.31
C PHE A 3 -1.80 10.91 2.63
N ASN A 4 -2.35 12.01 2.09
CA ASN A 4 -1.53 13.07 1.52
C ASN A 4 -0.73 13.82 2.59
N LEU A 5 -1.25 13.95 3.81
CA LEU A 5 -0.52 14.50 4.94
C LEU A 5 0.58 13.54 5.42
N LEU A 6 0.26 12.24 5.56
CA LEU A 6 1.20 11.21 6.01
C LEU A 6 2.36 10.97 5.03
N THR A 7 2.15 11.25 3.75
CA THR A 7 3.19 11.09 2.71
C THR A 7 3.91 12.38 2.35
N GLY A 8 3.60 13.50 3.03
CA GLY A 8 4.24 14.80 2.79
C GLY A 8 3.80 15.50 1.49
N VAL A 9 2.77 14.98 0.80
CA VAL A 9 2.18 15.63 -0.39
C VAL A 9 1.49 16.94 0.02
N TYR A 10 0.81 16.93 1.18
CA TYR A 10 0.22 18.12 1.78
C TYR A 10 0.93 18.42 3.11
N GLN A 11 1.00 19.70 3.44
CA GLN A 11 1.51 20.14 4.73
C GLN A 11 0.34 20.41 5.69
N PRO A 12 0.42 20.00 6.96
CA PRO A 12 -0.61 20.33 7.94
C PRO A 12 -0.62 21.83 8.23
N THR A 13 -1.80 22.44 8.26
CA THR A 13 -1.96 23.86 8.66
C THR A 13 -1.62 24.06 10.13
N ARG A 14 -1.94 23.06 10.97
CA ARG A 14 -1.60 23.02 12.41
C ARG A 14 -1.21 21.60 12.79
N GLY A 15 -0.39 21.47 13.82
CA GLY A 15 0.14 20.18 14.27
C GLY A 15 1.35 19.74 13.45
N SER A 16 1.79 18.50 13.67
CA SER A 16 2.94 17.87 13.03
C SER A 16 2.62 16.44 12.67
N VAL A 17 3.35 15.89 11.70
CA VAL A 17 3.32 14.46 11.34
C VAL A 17 4.69 13.89 11.63
N LEU A 18 4.74 12.92 12.54
CA LEU A 18 5.98 12.27 12.94
C LEU A 18 6.01 10.83 12.39
N ILE A 19 7.12 10.47 11.75
CA ILE A 19 7.41 9.10 11.30
C ILE A 19 8.67 8.65 12.02
N ASN A 20 8.58 7.61 12.83
CA ASN A 20 9.69 7.14 13.65
C ASN A 20 10.32 8.28 14.49
N GLY A 21 9.50 9.20 15.01
CA GLY A 21 9.93 10.37 15.78
C GLY A 21 10.49 11.54 14.95
N ILE A 22 10.56 11.43 13.64
CA ILE A 22 11.05 12.46 12.72
C ILE A 22 9.87 13.26 12.16
N ASP A 23 9.87 14.58 12.35
CA ASP A 23 8.88 15.47 11.74
C ASP A 23 9.15 15.59 10.23
N ILE A 24 8.14 15.24 9.44
CA ILE A 24 8.23 15.26 7.97
C ILE A 24 7.86 16.63 7.35
N LYS A 25 7.62 17.64 8.17
CA LYS A 25 7.25 18.98 7.69
C LYS A 25 8.29 19.54 6.72
N GLY A 26 7.85 19.94 5.53
CA GLY A 26 8.73 20.45 4.48
C GLY A 26 9.61 19.40 3.79
N MET A 27 9.49 18.13 4.18
CA MET A 27 10.26 17.05 3.59
C MET A 27 9.67 16.64 2.23
N PRO A 28 10.47 16.50 1.17
CA PRO A 28 9.98 16.01 -0.11
C PRO A 28 9.58 14.54 -0.04
N VAL A 29 8.56 14.14 -0.80
CA VAL A 29 7.92 12.81 -0.77
C VAL A 29 8.91 11.64 -0.84
N HIS A 30 9.95 11.75 -1.70
CA HIS A 30 10.96 10.70 -1.83
C HIS A 30 11.81 10.50 -0.56
N LYS A 31 12.00 11.55 0.26
CA LYS A 31 12.66 11.44 1.57
C LYS A 31 11.72 10.84 2.62
N VAL A 32 10.43 11.18 2.56
CA VAL A 32 9.41 10.56 3.42
C VAL A 32 9.34 9.05 3.15
N ASN A 33 9.35 8.64 1.87
CA ASN A 33 9.40 7.22 1.50
C ASN A 33 10.62 6.50 2.10
N LYS A 34 11.81 7.14 2.11
CA LYS A 34 13.02 6.60 2.73
C LYS A 34 12.94 6.42 4.25
N LEU A 35 11.99 7.06 4.93
CA LEU A 35 11.68 6.81 6.34
C LEU A 35 10.88 5.52 6.55
N GLY A 36 10.56 4.80 5.48
CA GLY A 36 9.89 3.50 5.54
C GLY A 36 8.38 3.56 5.29
N ILE A 37 7.84 4.62 4.70
CA ILE A 37 6.44 4.67 4.29
C ILE A 37 6.31 4.40 2.80
N ALA A 38 5.48 3.40 2.45
CA ALA A 38 5.00 3.20 1.09
C ALA A 38 3.49 3.45 1.00
N ARG A 39 3.00 3.78 -0.19
CA ARG A 39 1.58 4.02 -0.44
C ARG A 39 1.16 3.46 -1.79
N THR A 40 -0.01 2.82 -1.83
CA THR A 40 -0.77 2.60 -3.06
C THR A 40 -1.72 3.79 -3.29
N PHE A 41 -2.29 3.87 -4.48
CA PHE A 41 -3.22 4.94 -4.84
C PHE A 41 -4.59 4.35 -5.16
N GLN A 42 -5.67 5.12 -4.98
CA GLN A 42 -7.03 4.73 -5.36
C GLN A 42 -7.09 4.33 -6.84
N ASN A 43 -6.52 5.14 -7.73
CA ASN A 43 -6.32 4.77 -9.12
C ASN A 43 -4.96 4.10 -9.29
N ILE A 44 -4.93 2.92 -9.88
CA ILE A 44 -3.71 2.14 -10.13
C ILE A 44 -2.69 2.99 -10.91
N ARG A 45 -1.47 3.06 -10.39
CA ARG A 45 -0.36 3.82 -10.97
C ARG A 45 0.81 2.91 -11.33
N LEU A 46 0.58 1.97 -12.22
CA LEU A 46 1.63 1.12 -12.78
C LEU A 46 2.25 1.78 -14.02
N PHE A 47 3.49 1.40 -14.31
CA PHE A 47 4.12 1.68 -15.60
C PHE A 47 3.58 0.67 -16.61
N THR A 48 2.56 1.04 -17.35
CA THR A 48 1.75 0.14 -18.19
C THR A 48 2.53 -0.55 -19.30
N ASP A 49 3.55 0.11 -19.85
CA ASP A 49 4.42 -0.41 -20.91
C ASP A 49 5.55 -1.32 -20.39
N MET A 50 5.80 -1.30 -19.08
CA MET A 50 6.76 -2.17 -18.40
C MET A 50 6.12 -3.49 -18.00
N THR A 51 6.92 -4.55 -17.89
CA THR A 51 6.50 -5.85 -17.37
C THR A 51 6.18 -5.76 -15.87
N ALA A 52 5.53 -6.79 -15.32
CA ALA A 52 5.29 -6.88 -13.88
C ALA A 52 6.61 -6.89 -13.11
N LEU A 53 7.60 -7.66 -13.56
CA LEU A 53 8.93 -7.72 -12.95
C LEU A 53 9.62 -6.36 -12.93
N GLU A 54 9.60 -5.63 -14.05
CA GLU A 54 10.19 -4.29 -14.16
C GLU A 54 9.50 -3.29 -13.22
N ASN A 55 8.17 -3.35 -13.11
CA ASN A 55 7.42 -2.52 -12.16
C ASN A 55 7.90 -2.73 -10.72
N VAL A 56 8.10 -3.98 -10.30
CA VAL A 56 8.60 -4.31 -8.95
C VAL A 56 10.03 -3.79 -8.77
N LYS A 57 10.91 -3.96 -9.77
CA LYS A 57 12.28 -3.46 -9.74
C LYS A 57 12.38 -1.94 -9.59
N VAL A 58 11.47 -1.19 -10.22
CA VAL A 58 11.37 0.27 -10.01
C VAL A 58 11.15 0.60 -8.54
N GLY A 59 10.32 -0.18 -7.83
CA GLY A 59 10.12 -0.03 -6.38
C GLY A 59 11.41 -0.19 -5.57
N MET A 60 12.35 -1.00 -6.03
CA MET A 60 13.63 -1.27 -5.35
C MET A 60 14.70 -0.19 -5.59
N HIS A 61 14.48 0.73 -6.52
CA HIS A 61 15.52 1.69 -6.97
C HIS A 61 16.15 2.49 -5.82
N ASN A 62 15.38 2.85 -4.80
CA ASN A 62 15.91 3.56 -3.62
C ASN A 62 16.88 2.71 -2.77
N ASN A 63 16.83 1.39 -2.89
CA ASN A 63 17.60 0.44 -2.10
C ASN A 63 18.82 -0.13 -2.85
N ILE A 64 18.89 0.06 -4.16
CA ILE A 64 20.00 -0.40 -5.00
C ILE A 64 21.09 0.65 -4.97
N LYS A 65 22.22 0.33 -4.33
CA LYS A 65 23.40 1.19 -4.29
C LYS A 65 24.27 0.85 -5.50
N CYS A 66 24.00 1.47 -6.65
CA CYS A 66 24.89 1.43 -7.80
C CYS A 66 25.26 2.84 -8.25
N SER A 67 26.53 3.05 -8.55
CA SER A 67 27.00 4.29 -9.17
C SER A 67 26.52 4.38 -10.62
N PHE A 68 26.22 5.60 -11.08
CA PHE A 68 25.89 5.86 -12.49
C PHE A 68 26.96 5.32 -13.46
N VAL A 69 28.23 5.44 -13.08
CA VAL A 69 29.36 4.96 -13.88
C VAL A 69 29.38 3.43 -13.97
N GLU A 70 29.09 2.72 -12.85
CA GLU A 70 29.01 1.26 -12.83
C GLU A 70 27.87 0.74 -13.70
N SER A 71 26.73 1.44 -13.70
CA SER A 71 25.59 1.13 -14.54
C SER A 71 25.91 1.35 -16.03
N LEU A 72 26.56 2.47 -16.39
CA LEU A 72 26.90 2.81 -17.76
C LEU A 72 27.90 1.82 -18.38
N LEU A 73 28.88 1.38 -17.59
CA LEU A 73 29.94 0.46 -18.02
C LEU A 73 29.57 -1.03 -17.85
N HIS A 74 28.36 -1.34 -17.40
CA HIS A 74 27.91 -2.72 -17.13
C HIS A 74 28.91 -3.54 -16.31
N LEU A 75 29.53 -2.92 -15.29
CA LEU A 75 30.55 -3.58 -14.47
C LEU A 75 29.99 -4.83 -13.75
N PRO A 76 30.84 -5.80 -13.35
CA PRO A 76 30.39 -6.99 -12.65
C PRO A 76 29.61 -6.70 -11.36
N SER A 77 29.89 -5.59 -10.68
CA SER A 77 29.13 -5.10 -9.51
C SER A 77 27.68 -4.77 -9.89
N TYR A 78 27.47 -4.08 -11.01
CA TYR A 78 26.14 -3.76 -11.53
C TYR A 78 25.37 -5.04 -11.90
N ARG A 79 25.97 -5.97 -12.64
CA ARG A 79 25.31 -7.25 -13.01
C ARG A 79 24.86 -8.03 -11.81
N ARG A 80 25.69 -8.13 -10.77
CA ARG A 80 25.33 -8.80 -9.50
C ARG A 80 24.18 -8.07 -8.76
N ALA A 81 24.16 -6.74 -8.77
CA ALA A 81 23.08 -5.97 -8.17
C ALA A 81 21.76 -6.16 -8.94
N GLU A 82 21.81 -6.19 -10.27
CA GLU A 82 20.68 -6.44 -11.15
C GLU A 82 20.10 -7.86 -10.95
N GLU A 83 20.96 -8.87 -10.86
CA GLU A 83 20.58 -10.25 -10.62
C GLU A 83 19.90 -10.42 -9.25
N LYS A 84 20.43 -9.80 -8.20
CA LYS A 84 19.81 -9.75 -6.88
C LYS A 84 18.46 -9.03 -6.90
N ALA A 85 18.34 -7.94 -7.65
CA ALA A 85 17.08 -7.23 -7.81
C ALA A 85 16.04 -8.09 -8.53
N ASN A 86 16.44 -8.79 -9.60
CA ASN A 86 15.58 -9.73 -10.32
C ASN A 86 15.10 -10.85 -9.40
N GLN A 87 16.00 -11.50 -8.67
CA GLN A 87 15.66 -12.56 -7.73
C GLN A 87 14.67 -12.05 -6.68
N LYS A 88 14.96 -10.93 -6.05
CA LYS A 88 14.08 -10.36 -5.00
C LYS A 88 12.72 -9.94 -5.56
N ALA A 89 12.67 -9.40 -6.79
CA ALA A 89 11.43 -9.06 -7.45
C ALA A 89 10.59 -10.30 -7.75
N MET A 90 11.21 -11.39 -8.22
CA MET A 90 10.53 -12.67 -8.44
C MET A 90 10.01 -13.27 -7.13
N GLU A 91 10.78 -13.23 -6.03
CA GLU A 91 10.33 -13.68 -4.70
C GLU A 91 9.06 -12.94 -4.25
N LEU A 92 9.00 -11.61 -4.47
CA LEU A 92 7.84 -10.80 -4.11
C LEU A 92 6.63 -11.08 -5.02
N LEU A 93 6.85 -11.29 -6.33
CA LEU A 93 5.80 -11.69 -7.26
C LEU A 93 5.25 -13.07 -6.89
N ASP A 94 6.10 -14.04 -6.60
CA ASP A 94 5.72 -15.39 -6.19
C ASP A 94 4.93 -15.37 -4.88
N PHE A 95 5.40 -14.59 -3.89
CA PHE A 95 4.70 -14.40 -2.63
C PHE A 95 3.25 -13.94 -2.82
N MET A 96 2.97 -13.11 -3.83
CA MET A 96 1.63 -12.60 -4.15
C MET A 96 0.90 -13.43 -5.22
N GLY A 97 1.46 -14.58 -5.64
CA GLY A 97 0.89 -15.44 -6.68
C GLY A 97 0.88 -14.77 -8.06
N LEU A 98 1.90 -13.97 -8.37
CA LEU A 98 2.03 -13.24 -9.63
C LEU A 98 3.25 -13.66 -10.45
N ALA A 99 3.94 -14.74 -10.09
CA ALA A 99 5.16 -15.17 -10.76
C ALA A 99 4.95 -15.47 -12.26
N GLU A 100 3.82 -16.05 -12.63
CA GLU A 100 3.45 -16.35 -14.02
C GLU A 100 3.29 -15.11 -14.91
N PHE A 101 3.02 -13.93 -14.29
CA PHE A 101 2.85 -12.66 -14.99
C PHE A 101 4.14 -11.82 -15.05
N ALA A 102 5.28 -12.35 -14.59
CA ALA A 102 6.53 -11.59 -14.47
C ALA A 102 6.92 -10.84 -15.75
N ASP A 103 6.81 -11.52 -16.90
CA ASP A 103 7.17 -10.99 -18.21
C ASP A 103 6.01 -10.33 -18.97
N VAL A 104 4.81 -10.29 -18.36
CA VAL A 104 3.63 -9.69 -18.97
C VAL A 104 3.61 -8.19 -18.70
N LYS A 105 3.28 -7.38 -19.72
CA LYS A 105 3.12 -5.93 -19.56
C LYS A 105 2.01 -5.62 -18.57
N ALA A 106 2.30 -4.73 -17.62
CA ALA A 106 1.36 -4.39 -16.55
C ALA A 106 0.02 -3.85 -17.07
N GLY A 107 0.02 -3.10 -18.17
CA GLY A 107 -1.20 -2.57 -18.78
C GLY A 107 -2.13 -3.61 -19.37
N SER A 108 -1.65 -4.84 -19.67
CA SER A 108 -2.47 -5.94 -20.23
C SER A 108 -2.98 -6.92 -19.17
N LEU A 109 -2.59 -6.72 -17.89
CA LEU A 109 -3.04 -7.57 -16.80
C LEU A 109 -4.50 -7.30 -16.42
N PRO A 110 -5.26 -8.31 -15.94
CA PRO A 110 -6.56 -8.10 -15.32
C PRO A 110 -6.47 -7.11 -14.15
N TYR A 111 -7.56 -6.37 -13.88
CA TYR A 111 -7.58 -5.31 -12.86
C TYR A 111 -7.13 -5.80 -11.48
N GLY A 112 -7.65 -6.91 -10.97
CA GLY A 112 -7.25 -7.48 -9.68
C GLY A 112 -5.77 -7.87 -9.61
N VAL A 113 -5.18 -8.31 -10.74
CA VAL A 113 -3.74 -8.60 -10.84
C VAL A 113 -2.93 -7.31 -10.81
N GLN A 114 -3.37 -6.26 -11.53
CA GLN A 114 -2.73 -4.94 -11.49
C GLN A 114 -2.72 -4.38 -10.07
N ARG A 115 -3.83 -4.50 -9.33
CA ARG A 115 -3.94 -4.03 -7.95
C ARG A 115 -2.96 -4.75 -7.02
N ARG A 116 -2.87 -6.09 -7.14
CA ARG A 116 -1.87 -6.87 -6.40
C ARG A 116 -0.44 -6.48 -6.76
N LEU A 117 -0.16 -6.26 -8.04
CA LEU A 117 1.16 -5.80 -8.51
C LEU A 117 1.53 -4.43 -7.93
N GLU A 118 0.58 -3.50 -7.78
CA GLU A 118 0.82 -2.20 -7.15
C GLU A 118 1.25 -2.38 -5.68
N ILE A 119 0.63 -3.31 -4.95
CA ILE A 119 1.03 -3.66 -3.57
C ILE A 119 2.43 -4.27 -3.56
N VAL A 120 2.74 -5.19 -4.47
CA VAL A 120 4.09 -5.78 -4.61
C VAL A 120 5.14 -4.71 -4.85
N ARG A 121 4.86 -3.75 -5.73
CA ARG A 121 5.77 -2.62 -5.98
C ARG A 121 5.97 -1.75 -4.73
N ALA A 122 4.93 -1.54 -3.93
CA ALA A 122 5.05 -0.84 -2.65
C ALA A 122 5.91 -1.63 -1.66
N LEU A 123 5.73 -2.95 -1.54
CA LEU A 123 6.56 -3.85 -0.73
C LEU A 123 8.03 -3.83 -1.15
N ALA A 124 8.30 -3.71 -2.44
CA ALA A 124 9.66 -3.68 -2.98
C ALA A 124 10.48 -2.48 -2.48
N THR A 125 9.84 -1.42 -1.98
CA THR A 125 10.54 -0.30 -1.33
C THR A 125 11.09 -0.66 0.07
N ASN A 126 10.82 -1.88 0.57
CA ASN A 126 11.16 -2.35 1.91
C ASN A 126 10.61 -1.44 3.03
N PRO A 127 9.30 -1.20 3.07
CA PRO A 127 8.69 -0.26 4.00
C PRO A 127 8.54 -0.86 5.40
N SER A 128 8.44 0.01 6.42
CA SER A 128 7.93 -0.35 7.75
C SER A 128 6.41 -0.13 7.88
N ILE A 129 5.84 0.71 7.01
CA ILE A 129 4.41 1.02 6.97
C ILE A 129 3.95 1.07 5.51
N ILE A 130 2.85 0.38 5.20
CA ILE A 130 2.15 0.53 3.92
C ILE A 130 0.80 1.20 4.14
N LEU A 131 0.53 2.22 3.31
CA LEU A 131 -0.75 2.90 3.24
C LEU A 131 -1.53 2.35 2.04
N LEU A 132 -2.67 1.71 2.28
CA LEU A 132 -3.57 1.15 1.25
C LEU A 132 -4.81 2.03 1.12
N ASP A 133 -4.98 2.65 -0.04
CA ASP A 133 -6.08 3.60 -0.33
C ASP A 133 -7.16 2.88 -1.15
N GLU A 134 -8.26 2.50 -0.50
CA GLU A 134 -9.37 1.74 -1.07
C GLU A 134 -8.91 0.54 -1.94
N PRO A 135 -8.13 -0.40 -1.36
CA PRO A 135 -7.48 -1.44 -2.16
C PRO A 135 -8.47 -2.43 -2.78
N ALA A 136 -9.67 -2.57 -2.24
CA ALA A 136 -10.72 -3.47 -2.77
C ALA A 136 -11.64 -2.80 -3.80
N ALA A 137 -11.47 -1.49 -4.08
CA ALA A 137 -12.33 -0.79 -5.04
C ALA A 137 -12.34 -1.47 -6.42
N GLY A 138 -13.53 -1.80 -6.93
CA GLY A 138 -13.72 -2.46 -8.22
C GLY A 138 -13.42 -3.97 -8.26
N MET A 139 -13.15 -4.60 -7.11
CA MET A 139 -12.98 -6.04 -6.99
C MET A 139 -14.31 -6.75 -6.75
N ASN A 140 -14.42 -7.99 -7.23
CA ASN A 140 -15.53 -8.86 -6.88
C ASN A 140 -15.34 -9.47 -5.47
N PRO A 141 -16.38 -10.08 -4.85
CA PRO A 141 -16.28 -10.63 -3.49
C PRO A 141 -15.17 -11.67 -3.29
N SER A 142 -14.89 -12.49 -4.31
CA SER A 142 -13.81 -13.49 -4.25
C SER A 142 -12.43 -12.83 -4.25
N GLU A 143 -12.22 -11.84 -5.10
CA GLU A 143 -10.99 -11.07 -5.16
C GLU A 143 -10.76 -10.27 -3.87
N THR A 144 -11.82 -9.71 -3.29
CA THR A 144 -11.77 -9.01 -1.99
C THR A 144 -11.36 -9.98 -0.87
N ALA A 145 -11.92 -11.18 -0.83
CA ALA A 145 -11.56 -12.18 0.17
C ALA A 145 -10.10 -12.63 0.04
N GLU A 146 -9.61 -12.80 -1.18
CA GLU A 146 -8.20 -13.10 -1.44
C GLU A 146 -7.29 -11.94 -1.00
N LEU A 147 -7.66 -10.71 -1.33
CA LEU A 147 -6.93 -9.51 -0.91
C LEU A 147 -6.84 -9.41 0.62
N MET A 148 -7.93 -9.65 1.35
CA MET A 148 -7.95 -9.68 2.82
C MET A 148 -6.94 -10.70 3.37
N HIS A 149 -6.89 -11.89 2.81
CA HIS A 149 -5.91 -12.91 3.19
C HIS A 149 -4.47 -12.45 2.90
N GLN A 150 -4.25 -11.86 1.74
CA GLN A 150 -2.92 -11.35 1.34
C GLN A 150 -2.45 -10.20 2.24
N ILE A 151 -3.34 -9.26 2.63
CA ILE A 151 -3.01 -8.16 3.55
C ILE A 151 -2.51 -8.71 4.90
N ARG A 152 -3.19 -9.70 5.46
CA ARG A 152 -2.73 -10.35 6.71
C ARG A 152 -1.39 -11.04 6.53
N ARG A 153 -1.22 -11.82 5.44
CA ARG A 153 0.06 -12.48 5.13
C ARG A 153 1.22 -11.49 4.99
N ILE A 154 0.99 -10.35 4.35
CA ILE A 154 1.98 -9.27 4.22
C ILE A 154 2.38 -8.76 5.60
N ARG A 155 1.41 -8.39 6.44
CA ARG A 155 1.66 -7.91 7.80
C ARG A 155 2.52 -8.90 8.59
N ASP A 156 2.12 -10.17 8.59
CA ASP A 156 2.72 -11.20 9.43
C ASP A 156 4.10 -11.63 8.91
N THR A 157 4.29 -11.72 7.58
CA THR A 157 5.55 -12.17 6.99
C THR A 157 6.63 -11.08 7.01
N PHE A 158 6.24 -9.84 6.72
CA PHE A 158 7.19 -8.73 6.64
C PHE A 158 7.29 -7.94 7.96
N HIS A 159 6.44 -8.25 8.95
CA HIS A 159 6.37 -7.54 10.25
C HIS A 159 6.22 -6.03 10.09
N ILE A 160 5.37 -5.61 9.17
CA ILE A 160 5.10 -4.20 8.85
C ILE A 160 3.72 -3.78 9.33
N ALA A 161 3.55 -2.50 9.62
CA ALA A 161 2.23 -1.93 9.86
C ALA A 161 1.50 -1.68 8.53
N ILE A 162 0.19 -1.95 8.50
CA ILE A 162 -0.66 -1.64 7.36
C ILE A 162 -1.71 -0.65 7.82
N PHE A 163 -1.76 0.50 7.17
CA PHE A 163 -2.79 1.50 7.39
C PHE A 163 -3.72 1.55 6.18
N LEU A 164 -4.97 1.19 6.41
CA LEU A 164 -6.00 1.00 5.40
C LEU A 164 -7.02 2.14 5.47
N ILE A 165 -7.38 2.72 4.33
CA ILE A 165 -8.60 3.52 4.17
C ILE A 165 -9.57 2.70 3.34
N GLU A 166 -10.74 2.43 3.88
CA GLU A 166 -11.81 1.68 3.23
C GLU A 166 -13.18 2.14 3.71
N HIS A 167 -14.18 1.91 2.89
CA HIS A 167 -15.59 2.10 3.21
C HIS A 167 -16.37 0.77 3.20
N ASP A 168 -15.76 -0.32 2.74
CA ASP A 168 -16.31 -1.68 2.89
C ASP A 168 -16.13 -2.15 4.34
N MET A 169 -17.23 -2.09 5.10
CA MET A 169 -17.25 -2.47 6.51
C MET A 169 -16.88 -3.94 6.71
N ASN A 170 -17.25 -4.83 5.79
CA ASN A 170 -16.91 -6.25 5.89
C ASN A 170 -15.40 -6.45 5.82
N LEU A 171 -14.72 -5.81 4.88
CA LEU A 171 -13.27 -5.85 4.79
C LEU A 171 -12.62 -5.28 6.05
N VAL A 172 -13.04 -4.07 6.47
CA VAL A 172 -12.45 -3.37 7.63
C VAL A 172 -12.58 -4.20 8.91
N MET A 173 -13.78 -4.71 9.21
CA MET A 173 -14.06 -5.50 10.41
C MET A 173 -13.31 -6.83 10.45
N ASN A 174 -12.99 -7.41 9.29
CA ASN A 174 -12.29 -8.68 9.22
C ASN A 174 -10.76 -8.55 9.18
N VAL A 175 -10.21 -7.41 8.75
CA VAL A 175 -8.76 -7.26 8.51
C VAL A 175 -8.08 -6.39 9.57
N CYS A 176 -8.78 -5.36 10.08
CA CYS A 176 -8.18 -4.39 10.98
C CYS A 176 -8.19 -4.89 12.44
N GLU A 177 -7.11 -4.60 13.16
CA GLU A 177 -7.01 -4.84 14.62
C GLU A 177 -7.50 -3.61 15.40
N ALA A 178 -7.38 -2.42 14.82
CA ALA A 178 -7.85 -1.16 15.36
C ALA A 178 -8.43 -0.29 14.25
N ILE A 179 -9.53 0.38 14.55
CA ILE A 179 -10.30 1.18 13.61
C ILE A 179 -10.45 2.60 14.16
N ALA A 180 -10.26 3.61 13.32
CA ALA A 180 -10.63 4.98 13.59
C ALA A 180 -11.69 5.43 12.58
N VAL A 181 -12.89 5.71 13.06
CA VAL A 181 -14.01 6.15 12.21
C VAL A 181 -13.97 7.66 12.07
N VAL A 182 -13.96 8.12 10.82
CA VAL A 182 -13.89 9.55 10.47
C VAL A 182 -15.20 9.96 9.81
N ASN A 183 -15.85 10.98 10.36
CA ASN A 183 -17.06 11.59 9.78
C ASN A 183 -16.85 13.10 9.65
N TYR A 184 -17.06 13.66 8.44
CA TYR A 184 -16.82 15.08 8.11
C TYR A 184 -15.49 15.63 8.65
N GLY A 185 -14.41 14.83 8.54
CA GLY A 185 -13.05 15.20 8.94
C GLY A 185 -12.78 15.16 10.46
N ARG A 186 -13.72 14.66 11.25
CA ARG A 186 -13.59 14.44 12.70
C ARG A 186 -13.58 12.95 13.02
N ILE A 187 -12.71 12.56 13.93
CA ILE A 187 -12.76 11.19 14.46
C ILE A 187 -13.93 11.11 15.43
N ILE A 188 -14.92 10.25 15.12
CA ILE A 188 -16.11 10.04 15.94
C ILE A 188 -16.00 8.79 16.83
N ALA A 189 -15.16 7.83 16.47
CA ALA A 189 -14.89 6.64 17.28
C ALA A 189 -13.50 6.08 17.00
N LYS A 190 -12.92 5.37 18.00
CA LYS A 190 -11.70 4.56 17.88
C LYS A 190 -11.87 3.33 18.74
N GLY A 191 -11.42 2.18 18.26
CA GLY A 191 -11.49 0.93 19.02
C GLY A 191 -11.21 -0.28 18.17
N THR A 192 -11.44 -1.45 18.74
CA THR A 192 -11.44 -2.74 18.06
C THR A 192 -12.65 -2.87 17.12
N PRO A 193 -12.66 -3.83 16.19
CA PRO A 193 -13.84 -4.09 15.34
C PRO A 193 -15.12 -4.30 16.14
N GLU A 194 -15.06 -5.01 17.29
CA GLU A 194 -16.20 -5.29 18.16
C GLU A 194 -16.75 -3.99 18.79
N GLU A 195 -15.87 -3.13 19.31
CA GLU A 195 -16.23 -1.84 19.89
C GLU A 195 -16.83 -0.89 18.85
N ILE A 196 -16.28 -0.86 17.63
CA ILE A 196 -16.79 -0.02 16.55
C ILE A 196 -18.15 -0.50 16.06
N ARG A 197 -18.37 -1.82 15.95
CA ARG A 197 -19.65 -2.39 15.51
C ARG A 197 -20.81 -2.04 16.45
N SER A 198 -20.54 -1.93 17.74
CA SER A 198 -21.54 -1.61 18.77
C SER A 198 -21.63 -0.11 19.11
N ASN A 199 -20.83 0.73 18.48
CA ASN A 199 -20.77 2.15 18.81
C ASN A 199 -21.96 2.92 18.23
N PRO A 200 -22.84 3.55 19.05
CA PRO A 200 -24.03 4.26 18.58
C PRO A 200 -23.74 5.37 17.55
N ALA A 201 -22.64 6.13 17.72
CA ALA A 201 -22.29 7.21 16.82
C ALA A 201 -21.85 6.68 15.43
N VAL A 202 -21.28 5.47 15.39
CA VAL A 202 -20.92 4.80 14.13
C VAL A 202 -22.18 4.24 13.45
N ILE A 203 -23.06 3.61 14.23
CA ILE A 203 -24.35 3.08 13.74
C ILE A 203 -25.15 4.22 13.10
N GLU A 204 -25.33 5.34 13.80
CA GLU A 204 -26.04 6.50 13.28
C GLU A 204 -25.40 7.08 12.01
N ALA A 205 -24.06 7.17 11.96
CA ALA A 205 -23.35 7.78 10.84
C ALA A 205 -23.26 6.92 9.58
N TYR A 206 -23.21 5.59 9.72
CA TYR A 206 -22.87 4.66 8.63
C TYR A 206 -23.86 3.51 8.45
N LEU A 207 -24.50 3.02 9.51
CA LEU A 207 -25.40 1.86 9.48
C LEU A 207 -26.88 2.26 9.59
N GLY A 208 -27.19 3.41 10.16
CA GLY A 208 -28.57 3.89 10.30
C GLY A 208 -29.22 4.46 9.03
N LYS A 209 -28.49 4.51 7.92
CA LYS A 209 -29.03 4.96 6.62
C LYS A 209 -29.59 3.83 5.74
N GLU A 210 -29.27 2.58 6.03
CA GLU A 210 -29.74 1.44 5.22
C GLU A 210 -31.18 1.03 5.54
N GLU A 211 -31.75 1.43 6.70
CA GLU A 211 -33.14 1.08 7.07
C GLU A 211 -34.18 2.14 6.69
N SER A 212 -33.80 3.30 6.14
CA SER A 212 -34.75 4.37 5.79
C SER A 212 -35.15 4.45 4.32
N ASP A 213 -34.56 3.62 3.44
CA ASP A 213 -34.86 3.58 2.00
C ASP A 213 -35.50 2.24 1.53
N ALA A 214 -36.15 1.50 2.44
CA ALA A 214 -36.92 0.29 2.12
C ALA A 214 -38.44 0.55 2.16
#